data_ac59fc71eb4a711dcb35fe0682b125cc
#
_entry.id   ac59fc71eb4a711dcb35fe0682b125cc
#
_cell.length_a   1.000
_cell.length_b   1.000
_cell.length_c   1.000
_cell.angle_alpha   90.00
_cell.angle_beta   90.00
_cell.angle_gamma   90.00
#
_symmetry.space_group_name_H-M   'P 1'
#
loop_
_entity.id
_entity.type
_entity.pdbx_description
1 polymer ?
#
loop_
_entity_poly.entity_id
_entity_poly.type
_entity_poly.pdbx_seq_one_letter_code
_entity_poly.pdbx_strand_id
1 'polypeptide(L)'
;YKESNSLEGLVSQCDDLDQKSTMNTITKYNLAVDDNTAFDPTIKDGKGTIGLSLPKSNWAQKLDTPPFRAYPVTGGITFSYGGLKVSSKGEVLLENNQPIDGLFACGEIVGGVFLAGYPGGSGLTSGAVFCRIAGASAGNLFS
;
A
#
# COMPACT_ATOMS: atom_id res chain seq x y z
N TYR A 1 -6.56 10.47 -16.67
CA TYR A 1 -6.83 11.51 -15.66
C TYR A 1 -7.54 12.71 -16.29
N LYS A 2 -8.19 13.50 -15.44
CA LYS A 2 -8.76 14.79 -15.81
C LYS A 2 -7.87 15.90 -15.24
N GLU A 3 -7.82 17.06 -15.89
CA GLU A 3 -7.04 18.21 -15.47
C GLU A 3 -7.80 19.52 -15.65
N SER A 4 -7.66 20.44 -14.72
CA SER A 4 -8.26 21.77 -14.78
C SER A 4 -7.48 22.78 -13.95
N ASN A 5 -7.58 24.06 -14.32
CA ASN A 5 -7.02 25.15 -13.53
C ASN A 5 -7.93 25.63 -12.39
N SER A 6 -9.13 25.04 -12.24
CA SER A 6 -10.01 25.28 -11.10
C SER A 6 -10.55 23.94 -10.56
N LEU A 7 -10.84 23.90 -9.26
CA LEU A 7 -11.42 22.72 -8.61
C LEU A 7 -12.83 22.44 -9.14
N GLU A 8 -13.64 23.47 -9.33
CA GLU A 8 -14.97 23.36 -9.90
C GLU A 8 -14.93 22.79 -11.32
N GLY A 9 -14.01 23.31 -12.16
CA GLY A 9 -13.81 22.82 -13.51
C GLY A 9 -13.26 21.39 -13.55
N LEU A 10 -12.49 20.97 -12.55
CA LEU A 10 -12.04 19.58 -12.43
C LEU A 10 -13.19 18.65 -12.04
N VAL A 11 -13.93 19.02 -10.98
CA VAL A 11 -15.02 18.19 -10.45
C VAL A 11 -16.15 18.05 -11.46
N SER A 12 -16.43 19.09 -12.25
CA SER A 12 -17.44 19.04 -13.33
C SER A 12 -17.10 18.05 -14.46
N GLN A 13 -15.86 17.64 -14.60
CA GLN A 13 -15.42 16.64 -15.57
C GLN A 13 -15.53 15.20 -15.05
N CYS A 14 -15.85 15.00 -13.77
CA CYS A 14 -15.92 13.72 -13.09
C CYS A 14 -17.38 13.29 -12.93
N ASP A 15 -17.91 12.55 -13.91
CA ASP A 15 -19.34 12.21 -14.01
C ASP A 15 -19.83 11.35 -12.83
N ASP A 16 -18.94 10.57 -12.20
CA ASP A 16 -19.27 9.67 -11.08
C ASP A 16 -19.30 10.39 -9.71
N LEU A 17 -19.02 11.70 -9.66
CA LEU A 17 -18.97 12.45 -8.41
C LEU A 17 -20.20 13.37 -8.25
N ASP A 18 -20.76 13.40 -7.03
CA ASP A 18 -21.65 14.50 -6.65
C ASP A 18 -20.83 15.78 -6.46
N GLN A 19 -20.99 16.71 -7.40
CA GLN A 19 -20.18 17.93 -7.49
C GLN A 19 -20.27 18.78 -6.22
N LYS A 20 -21.48 18.95 -5.69
CA LYS A 20 -21.72 19.79 -4.50
C LYS A 20 -21.09 19.18 -3.25
N SER A 21 -21.27 17.89 -3.06
CA SER A 21 -20.68 17.14 -1.92
C SER A 21 -19.16 17.13 -2.01
N THR A 22 -18.62 16.89 -3.20
CA THR A 22 -17.18 16.88 -3.45
C THR A 22 -16.54 18.23 -3.17
N MET A 23 -17.11 19.32 -3.70
CA MET A 23 -16.60 20.66 -3.44
C MET A 23 -16.69 21.06 -1.96
N ASN A 24 -17.79 20.69 -1.28
CA ASN A 24 -17.92 20.91 0.16
C ASN A 24 -16.82 20.14 0.95
N THR A 25 -16.51 18.90 0.56
CA THR A 25 -15.46 18.08 1.17
C THR A 25 -14.08 18.70 0.97
N ILE A 26 -13.76 19.14 -0.24
CA ILE A 26 -12.49 19.82 -0.55
C ILE A 26 -12.35 21.13 0.25
N THR A 27 -13.42 21.92 0.29
CA THR A 27 -13.44 23.19 1.03
C THR A 27 -13.19 22.95 2.52
N LYS A 28 -13.91 22.00 3.14
CA LYS A 28 -13.71 21.62 4.54
C LYS A 28 -12.31 21.12 4.82
N TYR A 29 -11.76 20.30 3.93
CA TYR A 29 -10.40 19.82 4.04
C TYR A 29 -9.39 20.97 4.00
N ASN A 30 -9.48 21.87 3.02
CA ASN A 30 -8.60 23.01 2.90
C ASN A 30 -8.63 23.94 4.11
N LEU A 31 -9.83 24.15 4.70
CA LEU A 31 -9.98 24.94 5.93
C LEU A 31 -9.43 24.25 7.17
N ALA A 32 -9.38 22.92 7.16
CA ALA A 32 -8.90 22.12 8.29
C ALA A 32 -7.38 21.94 8.33
N VAL A 33 -6.67 22.20 7.24
CA VAL A 33 -5.21 22.06 7.18
C VAL A 33 -4.54 23.03 8.16
N ASP A 34 -3.65 22.49 9.00
CA ASP A 34 -2.83 23.31 9.90
C ASP A 34 -1.76 24.10 9.11
N ASP A 35 -1.94 25.41 9.03
CA ASP A 35 -1.01 26.31 8.34
C ASP A 35 0.20 26.71 9.20
N ASN A 36 0.18 26.42 10.50
CA ASN A 36 1.28 26.78 11.41
C ASN A 36 2.43 25.78 11.38
N THR A 37 2.18 24.56 10.88
CA THR A 37 3.20 23.52 10.77
C THR A 37 3.77 23.50 9.36
N ALA A 38 5.11 23.56 9.25
CA ALA A 38 5.81 23.48 7.96
C ALA A 38 5.69 22.07 7.38
N PHE A 39 5.55 21.98 6.07
CA PHE A 39 5.54 20.70 5.37
C PHE A 39 6.96 20.15 5.19
N ASP A 40 7.20 18.90 5.61
CA ASP A 40 8.43 18.17 5.35
C ASP A 40 8.13 16.71 4.96
N PRO A 41 8.34 16.33 3.68
CA PRO A 41 8.04 14.97 3.21
C PRO A 41 9.01 13.91 3.75
N THR A 42 10.13 14.30 4.36
CA THR A 42 11.21 13.39 4.78
C THR A 42 11.00 12.86 6.20
N ILE A 43 10.16 13.50 6.99
CA ILE A 43 9.84 13.11 8.37
C ILE A 43 8.33 13.09 8.59
N LYS A 44 7.89 12.55 9.72
CA LYS A 44 6.51 12.76 10.19
C LYS A 44 6.42 14.19 10.73
N ASP A 45 6.00 15.12 9.88
CA ASP A 45 6.06 16.57 10.11
C ASP A 45 5.02 17.09 11.11
N GLY A 46 4.02 16.29 11.47
CA GLY A 46 2.92 16.73 12.32
C GLY A 46 1.93 17.69 11.65
N LYS A 47 2.15 18.07 10.37
CA LYS A 47 1.22 18.92 9.61
C LYS A 47 -0.06 18.18 9.32
N GLY A 48 -1.03 18.35 10.19
CA GLY A 48 -2.29 17.62 10.20
C GLY A 48 -3.49 18.44 9.73
N THR A 49 -4.68 17.87 9.97
CA THR A 49 -5.96 18.58 9.83
C THR A 49 -6.67 18.66 11.17
N ILE A 50 -7.36 19.78 11.42
CA ILE A 50 -8.05 20.05 12.69
C ILE A 50 -9.56 20.05 12.44
N GLY A 51 -10.33 19.37 13.30
CA GLY A 51 -11.79 19.41 13.28
C GLY A 51 -12.48 18.51 12.26
N LEU A 52 -11.76 17.65 11.55
CA LEU A 52 -12.36 16.63 10.70
C LEU A 52 -12.64 15.34 11.47
N SER A 53 -13.70 14.61 11.11
CA SER A 53 -14.03 13.31 11.69
C SER A 53 -12.96 12.24 11.41
N LEU A 54 -12.29 12.36 10.28
CA LEU A 54 -11.12 11.57 9.91
C LEU A 54 -9.93 12.51 9.74
N PRO A 55 -9.18 12.81 10.82
CA PRO A 55 -8.08 13.75 10.74
C PRO A 55 -6.86 13.12 10.07
N LYS A 56 -6.14 13.93 9.31
CA LYS A 56 -4.81 13.61 8.82
C LYS A 56 -3.79 14.07 9.86
N SER A 57 -2.80 13.25 10.17
CA SER A 57 -1.82 13.52 11.23
C SER A 57 -0.52 14.15 10.72
N ASN A 58 -0.18 13.96 9.45
CA ASN A 58 1.04 14.45 8.82
C ASN A 58 0.79 14.79 7.36
N TRP A 59 1.66 15.61 6.79
CA TRP A 59 1.71 15.93 5.36
C TRP A 59 0.39 16.43 4.78
N ALA A 60 -0.40 17.14 5.58
CA ALA A 60 -1.61 17.77 5.10
C ALA A 60 -1.24 19.01 4.28
N GLN A 61 -1.63 19.02 3.02
CA GLN A 61 -1.45 20.16 2.14
C GLN A 61 -2.80 20.54 1.53
N LYS A 62 -3.02 21.83 1.35
CA LYS A 62 -4.22 22.33 0.68
C LYS A 62 -4.23 21.98 -0.80
N LEU A 63 -5.41 21.78 -1.32
CA LEU A 63 -5.67 21.72 -2.75
C LEU A 63 -6.00 23.14 -3.22
N ASP A 64 -4.99 23.98 -3.41
CA ASP A 64 -5.12 25.41 -3.70
C ASP A 64 -4.26 25.91 -4.86
N THR A 65 -3.39 25.06 -5.40
CA THR A 65 -2.42 25.43 -6.44
C THR A 65 -2.68 24.63 -7.73
N PRO A 66 -3.09 25.27 -8.83
CA PRO A 66 -3.30 24.60 -10.10
C PRO A 66 -1.97 24.24 -10.80
N PRO A 67 -1.99 23.32 -11.80
CA PRO A 67 -3.17 22.62 -12.28
C PRO A 67 -3.63 21.50 -11.34
N PHE A 68 -4.95 21.36 -11.18
CA PHE A 68 -5.56 20.26 -10.42
C PHE A 68 -5.77 19.04 -11.28
N ARG A 69 -5.54 17.83 -10.72
CA ARG A 69 -5.67 16.56 -11.43
C ARG A 69 -6.52 15.56 -10.64
N ALA A 70 -7.42 14.87 -11.34
CA ALA A 70 -8.21 13.77 -10.81
C ALA A 70 -7.87 12.47 -11.54
N TYR A 71 -7.54 11.45 -10.76
CA TYR A 71 -7.24 10.11 -11.26
C TYR A 71 -8.32 9.15 -10.80
N PRO A 72 -8.96 8.40 -11.72
CA PRO A 72 -9.84 7.31 -11.31
C PRO A 72 -8.98 6.21 -10.66
N VAL A 73 -9.42 5.76 -9.49
CA VAL A 73 -8.74 4.69 -8.74
C VAL A 73 -9.77 3.67 -8.27
N THR A 74 -9.33 2.42 -8.15
CA THR A 74 -10.14 1.34 -7.58
C THR A 74 -9.30 0.52 -6.63
N GLY A 75 -9.97 -0.22 -5.74
CA GLY A 75 -9.29 -1.17 -4.88
C GLY A 75 -8.73 -2.34 -5.70
N GLY A 76 -7.59 -2.86 -5.25
CA GLY A 76 -6.96 -4.03 -5.84
C GLY A 76 -6.10 -4.74 -4.82
N ILE A 77 -5.90 -6.05 -5.03
CA ILE A 77 -4.99 -6.87 -4.22
C ILE A 77 -3.70 -7.01 -5.02
N THR A 78 -2.59 -6.52 -4.46
CA THR A 78 -1.25 -6.64 -5.06
C THR A 78 -0.43 -7.77 -4.46
N PHE A 79 -0.73 -8.15 -3.23
CA PHE A 79 -0.11 -9.27 -2.51
C PHE A 79 -1.01 -9.70 -1.36
N SER A 80 -0.72 -10.89 -0.79
CA SER A 80 -1.43 -11.42 0.37
C SER A 80 -0.47 -11.71 1.53
N TYR A 81 -0.97 -11.75 2.76
CA TYR A 81 -0.19 -12.18 3.93
C TYR A 81 -0.31 -13.68 4.19
N GLY A 82 -1.39 -14.30 3.71
CA GLY A 82 -1.63 -15.73 3.79
C GLY A 82 -0.90 -16.52 2.72
N GLY A 83 -0.73 -17.81 2.92
CA GLY A 83 -0.09 -18.69 1.96
C GLY A 83 0.42 -19.97 2.60
N LEU A 84 1.20 -20.73 1.86
CA LEU A 84 1.79 -21.98 2.34
C LEU A 84 2.80 -21.69 3.46
N LYS A 85 2.74 -22.52 4.50
CA LYS A 85 3.73 -22.53 5.56
C LYS A 85 4.95 -23.31 5.09
N VAL A 86 6.13 -22.71 5.23
CA VAL A 86 7.39 -23.35 4.82
C VAL A 86 8.42 -23.34 5.95
N SER A 87 9.36 -24.28 5.88
CA SER A 87 10.56 -24.31 6.73
C SER A 87 11.59 -23.27 6.28
N SER A 88 12.65 -23.06 7.06
CA SER A 88 13.80 -22.25 6.66
C SER A 88 14.55 -22.78 5.44
N LYS A 89 14.26 -24.02 5.01
CA LYS A 89 14.82 -24.65 3.80
C LYS A 89 13.84 -24.54 2.60
N GLY A 90 12.68 -23.93 2.77
CA GLY A 90 11.65 -23.82 1.74
C GLY A 90 10.76 -25.06 1.57
N GLU A 91 10.85 -26.05 2.47
CA GLU A 91 10.00 -27.25 2.48
C GLU A 91 8.58 -26.84 2.91
N VAL A 92 7.55 -27.28 2.19
CA VAL A 92 6.15 -27.06 2.58
C VAL A 92 5.82 -27.89 3.81
N LEU A 93 5.21 -27.27 4.80
CA LEU A 93 4.88 -27.90 6.08
C LEU A 93 3.38 -28.22 6.18
N LEU A 94 3.10 -29.39 6.73
CA LEU A 94 1.78 -29.76 7.25
C LEU A 94 1.40 -28.91 8.48
N GLU A 95 0.15 -28.98 8.92
CA GLU A 95 -0.33 -28.28 10.13
C GLU A 95 0.45 -28.66 11.39
N ASN A 96 0.92 -29.89 11.49
CA ASN A 96 1.75 -30.39 12.58
C ASN A 96 3.23 -30.02 12.48
N ASN A 97 3.60 -29.13 11.56
CA ASN A 97 4.96 -28.69 11.25
C ASN A 97 5.90 -29.75 10.66
N GLN A 98 5.39 -30.88 10.22
CA GLN A 98 6.20 -31.86 9.49
C GLN A 98 6.33 -31.45 8.02
N PRO A 99 7.51 -31.54 7.41
CA PRO A 99 7.68 -31.27 5.99
C PRO A 99 6.94 -32.33 5.15
N ILE A 100 6.43 -31.86 4.01
CA ILE A 100 5.94 -32.74 2.95
C ILE A 100 7.14 -33.12 2.09
N ASP A 101 7.49 -34.39 2.05
CA ASP A 101 8.65 -34.89 1.33
C ASP A 101 8.62 -34.49 -0.16
N GLY A 102 9.71 -33.90 -0.60
CA GLY A 102 9.87 -33.48 -2.00
C GLY A 102 9.08 -32.23 -2.43
N LEU A 103 8.32 -31.57 -1.52
CA LEU A 103 7.55 -30.40 -1.85
C LEU A 103 8.18 -29.13 -1.28
N PHE A 104 8.52 -28.20 -2.17
CA PHE A 104 9.11 -26.90 -1.82
C PHE A 104 8.24 -25.76 -2.37
N ALA A 105 8.26 -24.62 -1.69
CA ALA A 105 7.58 -23.42 -2.15
C ALA A 105 8.36 -22.16 -1.81
N CYS A 106 8.24 -21.15 -2.68
CA CYS A 106 8.82 -19.83 -2.49
C CYS A 106 8.04 -18.75 -3.26
N GLY A 107 8.33 -17.50 -3.00
CA GLY A 107 7.65 -16.37 -3.63
C GLY A 107 6.31 -16.03 -2.96
N GLU A 108 5.39 -15.43 -3.70
CA GLU A 108 4.13 -14.89 -3.17
C GLU A 108 3.19 -15.97 -2.59
N ILE A 109 3.32 -17.22 -3.02
CA ILE A 109 2.52 -18.34 -2.49
C ILE A 109 2.86 -18.67 -1.03
N VAL A 110 4.01 -18.21 -0.52
CA VAL A 110 4.45 -18.45 0.86
C VAL A 110 3.86 -17.40 1.79
N GLY A 111 3.14 -17.84 2.81
CA GLY A 111 2.59 -16.99 3.85
C GLY A 111 3.48 -16.87 5.09
N GLY A 112 3.06 -16.02 6.03
CA GLY A 112 3.68 -15.90 7.35
C GLY A 112 4.98 -15.10 7.40
N VAL A 113 5.44 -14.52 6.29
CA VAL A 113 6.62 -13.63 6.27
C VAL A 113 6.29 -12.26 6.86
N PHE A 114 5.05 -11.80 6.67
CA PHE A 114 4.57 -10.51 7.15
C PHE A 114 3.33 -10.71 8.02
N LEU A 115 3.23 -9.96 9.12
CA LEU A 115 2.11 -10.07 10.05
C LEU A 115 1.15 -8.87 9.97
N ALA A 116 1.66 -7.65 10.00
CA ALA A 116 0.85 -6.44 10.12
C ALA A 116 1.36 -5.25 9.30
N GLY A 117 2.40 -5.40 8.53
CA GLY A 117 2.99 -4.37 7.70
C GLY A 117 3.81 -4.97 6.57
N TYR A 118 3.90 -4.25 5.47
CA TYR A 118 4.64 -4.68 4.29
C TYR A 118 5.67 -3.60 3.93
N PRO A 119 6.95 -3.79 4.28
CA PRO A 119 8.00 -2.86 3.86
C PRO A 119 8.17 -2.89 2.34
N GLY A 120 8.26 -1.74 1.71
CA GLY A 120 8.42 -1.63 0.25
C GLY A 120 9.61 -2.46 -0.27
N GLY A 121 9.39 -3.24 -1.32
CA GLY A 121 10.39 -4.12 -1.93
C GLY A 121 10.63 -5.45 -1.23
N SER A 122 10.05 -5.68 -0.05
CA SER A 122 10.30 -6.90 0.70
C SER A 122 9.76 -8.17 0.05
N GLY A 123 8.68 -8.10 -0.72
CA GLY A 123 8.16 -9.25 -1.47
C GLY A 123 9.12 -9.74 -2.54
N LEU A 124 9.73 -8.84 -3.32
CA LEU A 124 10.76 -9.19 -4.30
C LEU A 124 11.99 -9.79 -3.63
N THR A 125 12.46 -9.19 -2.54
CA THR A 125 13.62 -9.68 -1.78
C THR A 125 13.33 -11.04 -1.17
N SER A 126 12.17 -11.24 -0.55
CA SER A 126 11.74 -12.54 0.00
C SER A 126 11.70 -13.60 -1.11
N GLY A 127 11.09 -13.29 -2.26
CA GLY A 127 11.09 -14.18 -3.42
C GLY A 127 12.50 -14.57 -3.84
N ALA A 128 13.39 -13.61 -4.06
CA ALA A 128 14.76 -13.86 -4.50
C ALA A 128 15.56 -14.75 -3.52
N VAL A 129 15.44 -14.48 -2.21
CA VAL A 129 16.17 -15.23 -1.17
C VAL A 129 15.60 -16.64 -1.02
N PHE A 130 14.28 -16.76 -0.79
CA PHE A 130 13.67 -18.07 -0.50
C PHE A 130 13.59 -18.97 -1.73
N CYS A 131 13.47 -18.44 -2.97
CA CYS A 131 13.52 -19.27 -4.16
C CYS A 131 14.93 -19.89 -4.36
N ARG A 132 15.98 -19.14 -4.04
CA ARG A 132 17.35 -19.68 -4.08
C ARG A 132 17.52 -20.81 -3.05
N ILE A 133 17.00 -20.63 -1.82
CA ILE A 133 17.10 -21.64 -0.76
C ILE A 133 16.30 -22.89 -1.12
N ALA A 134 15.04 -22.72 -1.53
CA ALA A 134 14.16 -23.83 -1.93
C ALA A 134 14.72 -24.60 -3.13
N GLY A 135 15.27 -23.90 -4.13
CA GLY A 135 15.92 -24.53 -5.28
C GLY A 135 17.16 -25.33 -4.91
N ALA A 136 18.01 -24.80 -4.02
CA ALA A 136 19.18 -25.54 -3.52
C ALA A 136 18.77 -26.78 -2.70
N SER A 137 17.75 -26.64 -1.84
CA SER A 137 17.22 -27.76 -1.03
C SER A 137 16.63 -28.85 -1.92
N ALA A 138 15.86 -28.49 -2.94
CA ALA A 138 15.29 -29.44 -3.91
C ALA A 138 16.38 -30.15 -4.72
N GLY A 139 17.42 -29.43 -5.17
CA GLY A 139 18.54 -30.02 -5.90
C GLY A 139 19.30 -31.06 -5.10
N ASN A 140 19.45 -30.85 -3.79
CA ASN A 140 20.15 -31.79 -2.89
C ASN A 140 19.37 -33.08 -2.61
N LEU A 141 18.09 -33.20 -2.98
CA LEU A 141 17.34 -34.45 -2.86
C LEU A 141 17.77 -35.51 -3.88
N PHE A 142 18.41 -35.10 -4.98
CA PHE A 142 18.78 -35.98 -6.10
C PHE A 142 20.30 -36.12 -6.27
N SER A 143 21.06 -35.59 -5.34
CA SER A 143 22.53 -35.72 -5.25
C SER A 143 22.92 -36.67 -4.13
#